data_6bfa8e4857b2d450892efe00f71b1ee8
#
_entry.id   6bfa8e4857b2d450892efe00f71b1ee8
#
_cell.length_a   1.000
_cell.length_b   1.000
_cell.length_c   1.000
_cell.angle_alpha   90.00
_cell.angle_beta   90.00
_cell.angle_gamma   90.00
#
_symmetry.space_group_name_H-M   'P 1'
#
loop_
_entity.id
_entity.type
_entity.pdbx_description
1 polymer ?
#
loop_
_entity_poly.entity_id
_entity_poly.type
_entity_poly.pdbx_seq_one_letter_code
_entity_poly.pdbx_strand_id
1 'polypeptide(L)'
;PFHRHELYSWYMVSDLVDNESNVRVNRKMELVTVPENAGGNAMIGICYLVKEDADTVAERMDELCKNQRYDGAFWEEALYNKNRMIVAACVIHSTDVVEINTYEQLREIDSNSNQLKTDAIQVICAALETSPEYITGITVLKKGMTNRSFLFTCKGKKYIMRIPGEGTDQLINRRQEASVYHAIADKNICDDIAYINPENGYKITEFLEGARVCDPTDYEDVKKCMSRLRDFHAMKLKVAHEFDIFGQMEFYETLWDGTPSVYKDYEKTKANVWSLKPYIDAHASEKILTHIDAVPDNFLFVQRNGKEEIRLIDWEYAGMQDPHVDIAMFCIYSLYNKRQVDHLIAAYFADGCDDATRIKIYFYIAACGLLWSNWCEYKRNLGVEFGEYSLRQYRYAKDYYRIVQDELKKLEEGGVRENA
;
A
#
# COMPACT_ATOMS: atom_id res chain seq x y z
N PRO A 1 -39.33 -15.47 -1.15
CA PRO A 1 -40.26 -14.37 -0.93
C PRO A 1 -40.46 -14.22 0.56
N PHE A 2 -40.11 -13.07 1.12
CA PHE A 2 -40.34 -12.74 2.51
C PHE A 2 -41.81 -12.33 2.65
N HIS A 3 -42.66 -13.23 3.11
CA HIS A 3 -44.03 -12.92 3.52
C HIS A 3 -44.03 -12.77 5.06
N ARG A 4 -43.52 -11.63 5.56
CA ARG A 4 -43.75 -11.24 6.94
C ARG A 4 -44.81 -10.16 6.98
N HIS A 5 -45.86 -10.37 7.76
CA HIS A 5 -46.80 -9.32 8.14
C HIS A 5 -46.27 -8.62 9.38
N GLU A 6 -45.35 -7.64 9.14
CA GLU A 6 -44.89 -6.80 10.22
C GLU A 6 -45.91 -5.69 10.50
N LEU A 7 -46.03 -5.32 11.78
CA LEU A 7 -47.00 -4.31 12.21
C LEU A 7 -46.47 -2.88 12.06
N TYR A 8 -45.19 -2.71 11.81
CA TYR A 8 -44.51 -1.43 11.69
C TYR A 8 -43.33 -1.51 10.76
N SER A 9 -42.91 -0.35 10.26
CA SER A 9 -41.73 -0.24 9.39
C SER A 9 -40.44 -0.31 10.19
N TRP A 10 -39.45 -1.01 9.63
CA TRP A 10 -38.12 -1.10 10.22
C TRP A 10 -37.02 -1.03 9.18
N TYR A 11 -35.84 -0.61 9.63
CA TYR A 11 -34.59 -0.64 8.86
C TYR A 11 -33.56 -1.50 9.60
N MET A 12 -32.86 -2.35 8.86
CA MET A 12 -31.91 -3.31 9.40
C MET A 12 -30.54 -2.65 9.62
N VAL A 13 -30.00 -2.83 10.82
CA VAL A 13 -28.66 -2.36 11.20
C VAL A 13 -27.91 -3.46 11.94
N SER A 14 -26.59 -3.45 11.83
CA SER A 14 -25.72 -4.33 12.60
C SER A 14 -25.56 -3.84 14.06
N ASP A 15 -25.27 -4.76 14.97
CA ASP A 15 -24.82 -4.43 16.32
C ASP A 15 -23.42 -3.82 16.36
N LEU A 16 -22.64 -3.94 15.27
CA LEU A 16 -21.34 -3.32 15.10
C LEU A 16 -21.49 -1.80 14.96
N VAL A 17 -20.62 -1.07 15.70
CA VAL A 17 -20.48 0.38 15.59
C VAL A 17 -19.22 0.68 14.79
N ASP A 18 -19.33 1.48 13.73
CA ASP A 18 -18.22 1.95 12.90
C ASP A 18 -18.26 3.48 12.75
N ASN A 19 -17.22 4.04 12.16
CA ASN A 19 -17.08 5.48 11.97
C ASN A 19 -17.72 5.98 10.65
N GLU A 20 -18.16 5.08 9.79
CA GLU A 20 -18.76 5.43 8.50
C GLU A 20 -20.26 5.70 8.64
N SER A 21 -20.90 5.15 9.67
CA SER A 21 -22.32 5.36 9.94
C SER A 21 -22.56 6.55 10.87
N ASN A 22 -23.51 7.40 10.49
CA ASN A 22 -24.01 8.53 11.31
C ASN A 22 -25.34 8.23 12.01
N VAL A 23 -25.74 6.97 12.08
CA VAL A 23 -27.03 6.53 12.66
C VAL A 23 -26.77 5.58 13.83
N ARG A 24 -27.40 5.80 14.97
CA ARG A 24 -27.28 4.95 16.16
C ARG A 24 -28.62 4.49 16.67
N VAL A 25 -28.70 3.24 17.14
CA VAL A 25 -29.87 2.69 17.80
C VAL A 25 -29.91 3.17 19.25
N ASN A 26 -31.04 3.80 19.64
CA ASN A 26 -31.25 4.20 21.02
C ASN A 26 -31.99 3.09 21.83
N ARG A 27 -32.17 3.33 23.14
CA ARG A 27 -32.85 2.36 24.03
C ARG A 27 -34.32 2.07 23.67
N LYS A 28 -34.94 2.89 22.83
CA LYS A 28 -36.31 2.71 22.34
C LYS A 28 -36.37 2.04 20.97
N MET A 29 -35.23 1.51 20.48
CA MET A 29 -35.10 0.92 19.13
C MET A 29 -35.40 1.94 18.02
N GLU A 30 -35.16 3.23 18.25
CA GLU A 30 -35.25 4.27 17.24
C GLU A 30 -33.86 4.50 16.64
N LEU A 31 -33.80 4.75 15.35
CA LEU A 31 -32.59 5.13 14.62
C LEU A 31 -32.44 6.65 14.69
N VAL A 32 -31.43 7.10 15.45
CA VAL A 32 -31.16 8.52 15.67
C VAL A 32 -29.83 8.92 15.03
N THR A 33 -29.79 10.15 14.49
CA THR A 33 -28.54 10.68 13.93
C THR A 33 -27.56 11.02 15.05
N VAL A 34 -26.27 10.75 14.78
CA VAL A 34 -25.15 11.14 15.63
C VAL A 34 -24.23 12.09 14.85
N PRO A 35 -23.42 12.91 15.54
CA PRO A 35 -22.43 13.75 14.88
C PRO A 35 -21.45 12.94 14.04
N GLU A 36 -20.93 13.53 12.99
CA GLU A 36 -19.84 12.97 12.22
C GLU A 36 -18.69 12.54 13.14
N ASN A 37 -18.12 11.38 12.90
CA ASN A 37 -17.06 10.77 13.72
C ASN A 37 -17.46 10.30 15.12
N ALA A 38 -18.74 10.31 15.49
CA ALA A 38 -19.20 9.74 16.76
C ALA A 38 -19.38 8.22 16.72
N GLY A 39 -19.32 7.63 15.54
CA GLY A 39 -19.60 6.23 15.25
C GLY A 39 -21.08 5.88 15.38
N GLY A 40 -21.60 5.15 14.44
CA GLY A 40 -22.98 4.67 14.36
C GLY A 40 -23.06 3.17 14.16
N ASN A 41 -24.26 2.61 14.15
CA ASN A 41 -24.48 1.22 13.79
C ASN A 41 -24.38 1.08 12.25
N ALA A 42 -23.64 0.08 11.79
CA ALA A 42 -23.52 -0.18 10.35
C ALA A 42 -24.90 -0.45 9.73
N MET A 43 -25.23 0.29 8.67
CA MET A 43 -26.51 0.21 7.96
C MET A 43 -26.43 -0.91 6.93
N ILE A 44 -27.45 -1.81 6.92
CA ILE A 44 -27.43 -3.04 6.10
C ILE A 44 -28.09 -2.84 4.72
N GLY A 45 -28.83 -1.75 4.52
CA GLY A 45 -29.52 -1.49 3.26
C GLY A 45 -30.83 -2.28 3.08
N ILE A 46 -31.32 -2.98 4.10
CA ILE A 46 -32.60 -3.71 4.06
C ILE A 46 -33.62 -2.98 4.91
N CYS A 47 -34.77 -2.67 4.30
CA CYS A 47 -35.88 -1.98 4.95
C CYS A 47 -37.17 -2.68 4.67
N TYR A 48 -38.06 -2.72 5.65
CA TYR A 48 -39.47 -3.09 5.48
C TYR A 48 -40.33 -1.87 5.74
N LEU A 49 -41.19 -1.53 4.84
CA LEU A 49 -42.12 -0.41 4.97
C LEU A 49 -43.56 -0.92 4.94
N VAL A 50 -44.38 -0.52 5.91
CA VAL A 50 -45.83 -0.61 5.81
C VAL A 50 -46.32 0.40 4.76
N LYS A 51 -47.53 0.19 4.23
CA LYS A 51 -48.01 0.94 3.08
C LYS A 51 -47.98 2.47 3.29
N GLU A 52 -48.44 2.92 4.46
CA GLU A 52 -48.54 4.35 4.81
C GLU A 52 -47.15 5.01 4.85
N ASP A 53 -46.13 4.31 5.40
CA ASP A 53 -44.78 4.79 5.43
C ASP A 53 -44.12 4.75 4.04
N ALA A 54 -44.45 3.71 3.24
CA ALA A 54 -43.93 3.59 1.87
C ALA A 54 -44.42 4.76 0.99
N ASP A 55 -45.69 5.13 1.10
CA ASP A 55 -46.26 6.29 0.40
C ASP A 55 -45.55 7.59 0.80
N THR A 56 -45.31 7.78 2.11
CA THR A 56 -44.56 8.93 2.66
C THR A 56 -43.11 8.99 2.16
N VAL A 57 -42.44 7.83 2.10
CA VAL A 57 -41.06 7.75 1.61
C VAL A 57 -41.02 8.07 0.12
N ALA A 58 -41.95 7.56 -0.68
CA ALA A 58 -42.02 7.86 -2.10
C ALA A 58 -42.19 9.36 -2.38
N GLU A 59 -43.13 10.03 -1.67
CA GLU A 59 -43.32 11.48 -1.79
C GLU A 59 -42.04 12.26 -1.44
N ARG A 60 -41.32 11.87 -0.37
CA ARG A 60 -40.06 12.50 0.02
C ARG A 60 -38.94 12.27 -0.99
N MET A 61 -38.83 11.07 -1.55
CA MET A 61 -37.88 10.80 -2.63
C MET A 61 -38.12 11.70 -3.83
N ASP A 62 -39.38 11.89 -4.23
CA ASP A 62 -39.74 12.81 -5.30
C ASP A 62 -39.37 14.27 -5.00
N GLU A 63 -39.42 14.68 -3.74
CA GLU A 63 -38.97 16.02 -3.31
C GLU A 63 -37.46 16.14 -3.32
N LEU A 64 -36.73 15.12 -2.80
CA LEU A 64 -35.27 15.10 -2.76
C LEU A 64 -34.68 15.13 -4.17
N CYS A 65 -35.24 14.36 -5.12
CA CYS A 65 -34.80 14.31 -6.52
C CYS A 65 -34.92 15.66 -7.25
N LYS A 66 -35.72 16.60 -6.75
CA LYS A 66 -35.83 17.96 -7.30
C LYS A 66 -34.76 18.91 -6.80
N ASN A 67 -33.95 18.50 -5.82
CA ASN A 67 -32.99 19.37 -5.16
C ASN A 67 -31.57 18.86 -5.38
N GLN A 68 -30.78 19.58 -6.17
CA GLN A 68 -29.38 19.26 -6.53
C GLN A 68 -28.46 19.01 -5.32
N ARG A 69 -28.82 19.50 -4.14
CA ARG A 69 -28.06 19.23 -2.90
C ARG A 69 -27.98 17.73 -2.58
N TYR A 70 -28.95 16.94 -3.04
CA TYR A 70 -29.05 15.51 -2.79
C TYR A 70 -28.61 14.65 -3.99
N ASP A 71 -27.99 15.27 -5.01
CA ASP A 71 -27.44 14.53 -6.14
C ASP A 71 -26.34 13.57 -5.61
N GLY A 72 -26.53 12.28 -5.81
CA GLY A 72 -25.65 11.25 -5.28
C GLY A 72 -25.93 10.80 -3.84
N ALA A 73 -26.95 11.35 -3.17
CA ALA A 73 -27.38 10.84 -1.87
C ALA A 73 -28.07 9.47 -1.98
N PHE A 74 -27.95 8.68 -0.93
CA PHE A 74 -28.64 7.40 -0.84
C PHE A 74 -30.13 7.59 -0.56
N TRP A 75 -30.96 6.64 -0.97
CA TRP A 75 -32.42 6.68 -0.78
C TRP A 75 -32.85 6.77 0.68
N GLU A 76 -32.00 6.34 1.61
CA GLU A 76 -32.20 6.43 3.04
C GLU A 76 -32.40 7.85 3.54
N GLU A 77 -31.96 8.87 2.78
CA GLU A 77 -32.27 10.27 3.09
C GLU A 77 -33.76 10.53 3.21
N ALA A 78 -34.60 9.79 2.47
CA ALA A 78 -36.05 9.90 2.56
C ALA A 78 -36.63 9.35 3.87
N LEU A 79 -35.87 8.54 4.60
CA LEU A 79 -36.29 8.00 5.90
C LEU A 79 -36.10 9.00 7.04
N TYR A 80 -35.26 10.00 6.90
CA TYR A 80 -34.94 10.95 7.96
C TYR A 80 -36.09 11.92 8.24
N ASN A 81 -36.39 12.10 9.52
CA ASN A 81 -37.26 13.16 10.02
C ASN A 81 -36.53 13.89 11.15
N LYS A 82 -35.88 15.00 10.84
CA LYS A 82 -35.00 15.74 11.74
C LYS A 82 -33.81 14.87 12.19
N ASN A 83 -33.78 14.51 13.48
CA ASN A 83 -32.66 13.81 14.12
C ASN A 83 -32.90 12.30 14.24
N ARG A 84 -33.89 11.73 13.56
CA ARG A 84 -34.20 10.29 13.59
C ARG A 84 -34.82 9.84 12.30
N MET A 85 -34.80 8.54 12.06
CA MET A 85 -35.56 7.91 11.00
C MET A 85 -37.02 7.68 11.42
N ILE A 86 -37.92 7.63 10.43
CA ILE A 86 -39.36 7.33 10.64
C ILE A 86 -39.60 5.83 10.88
N VAL A 87 -38.60 4.98 10.72
CA VAL A 87 -38.64 3.54 10.86
C VAL A 87 -37.94 3.10 12.15
N ALA A 88 -38.35 1.96 12.71
CA ALA A 88 -37.72 1.36 13.88
C ALA A 88 -36.40 0.65 13.48
N ALA A 89 -35.52 0.42 14.45
CA ALA A 89 -34.33 -0.40 14.23
C ALA A 89 -34.67 -1.89 14.24
N CYS A 90 -34.17 -2.64 13.25
CA CYS A 90 -34.05 -4.08 13.29
C CYS A 90 -32.59 -4.44 13.47
N VAL A 91 -32.15 -4.69 14.72
CA VAL A 91 -30.74 -4.98 15.00
C VAL A 91 -30.46 -6.46 14.76
N ILE A 92 -29.43 -6.74 13.98
CA ILE A 92 -28.93 -8.08 13.72
C ILE A 92 -27.49 -8.20 14.21
N HIS A 93 -27.03 -9.42 14.45
CA HIS A 93 -25.68 -9.66 14.86
C HIS A 93 -24.71 -9.46 13.66
N SER A 94 -23.58 -8.84 13.90
CA SER A 94 -22.57 -8.54 12.85
C SER A 94 -22.03 -9.80 12.16
N THR A 95 -22.09 -10.97 12.82
CA THR A 95 -21.71 -12.26 12.21
C THR A 95 -22.76 -12.82 11.24
N ASP A 96 -24.00 -12.30 11.27
CA ASP A 96 -25.10 -12.79 10.44
C ASP A 96 -25.19 -12.04 9.10
N VAL A 97 -24.33 -11.03 8.92
CA VAL A 97 -24.31 -10.15 7.75
C VAL A 97 -22.90 -9.97 7.25
N VAL A 98 -22.75 -10.06 5.93
CA VAL A 98 -21.50 -9.75 5.25
C VAL A 98 -21.82 -8.76 4.14
N GLU A 99 -21.12 -7.64 4.14
CA GLU A 99 -21.14 -6.68 3.04
C GLU A 99 -20.22 -7.19 1.92
N ILE A 100 -20.77 -7.29 0.71
CA ILE A 100 -20.05 -7.80 -0.46
C ILE A 100 -19.93 -6.65 -1.46
N ASN A 101 -18.81 -5.91 -1.40
CA ASN A 101 -18.50 -4.82 -2.32
C ASN A 101 -17.58 -5.25 -3.46
N THR A 102 -16.93 -6.41 -3.31
CA THR A 102 -16.02 -6.95 -4.30
C THR A 102 -16.33 -8.42 -4.57
N TYR A 103 -15.87 -8.85 -5.72
CA TYR A 103 -16.01 -10.22 -6.17
C TYR A 103 -15.22 -11.22 -5.32
N GLU A 104 -14.08 -10.78 -4.82
CA GLU A 104 -13.24 -11.53 -3.89
C GLU A 104 -13.97 -11.79 -2.58
N GLN A 105 -14.68 -10.80 -2.05
CA GLN A 105 -15.52 -10.96 -0.85
C GLN A 105 -16.65 -11.97 -1.04
N LEU A 106 -17.28 -11.98 -2.24
CA LEU A 106 -18.30 -12.99 -2.56
C LEU A 106 -17.72 -14.40 -2.50
N ARG A 107 -16.49 -14.60 -2.96
CA ARG A 107 -15.84 -15.92 -2.97
C ARG A 107 -15.33 -16.37 -1.62
N GLU A 108 -15.01 -15.46 -0.71
CA GLU A 108 -14.72 -15.82 0.69
C GLU A 108 -15.90 -16.52 1.34
N ILE A 109 -17.12 -16.16 0.91
CA ILE A 109 -18.38 -16.74 1.42
C ILE A 109 -18.76 -17.99 0.66
N ASP A 110 -18.59 -18.01 -0.66
CA ASP A 110 -18.87 -19.14 -1.55
C ASP A 110 -17.61 -19.60 -2.29
N SER A 111 -16.78 -20.36 -1.61
CA SER A 111 -15.54 -20.94 -2.16
C SER A 111 -15.77 -21.90 -3.34
N ASN A 112 -17.02 -22.32 -3.57
CA ASN A 112 -17.42 -23.24 -4.65
C ASN A 112 -18.04 -22.51 -5.85
N SER A 113 -18.16 -21.19 -5.82
CA SER A 113 -18.70 -20.43 -6.94
C SER A 113 -17.79 -20.49 -8.16
N ASN A 114 -18.10 -21.36 -9.10
CA ASN A 114 -17.39 -21.55 -10.36
C ASN A 114 -17.87 -20.62 -11.49
N GLN A 115 -18.77 -19.67 -11.20
CA GLN A 115 -19.41 -18.84 -12.22
C GLN A 115 -18.62 -17.55 -12.56
N LEU A 116 -17.32 -17.54 -12.30
CA LEU A 116 -16.47 -16.36 -12.43
C LEU A 116 -15.92 -16.15 -13.84
N LYS A 117 -16.58 -15.34 -14.61
CA LYS A 117 -16.04 -14.76 -15.85
C LYS A 117 -15.52 -13.35 -15.57
N THR A 118 -14.45 -13.22 -14.78
CA THR A 118 -13.72 -11.95 -14.67
C THR A 118 -12.55 -11.92 -15.65
N ASP A 119 -12.10 -10.73 -16.02
CA ASP A 119 -10.92 -10.57 -16.85
C ASP A 119 -9.68 -11.27 -16.24
N ALA A 120 -9.58 -11.26 -14.91
CA ALA A 120 -8.50 -11.94 -14.19
C ALA A 120 -8.52 -13.46 -14.41
N ILE A 121 -9.69 -14.10 -14.34
CA ILE A 121 -9.81 -15.55 -14.61
C ILE A 121 -9.52 -15.86 -16.08
N GLN A 122 -9.95 -15.03 -17.01
CA GLN A 122 -9.63 -15.20 -18.43
C GLN A 122 -8.11 -15.10 -18.65
N VAL A 123 -7.44 -14.15 -18.01
CA VAL A 123 -5.98 -14.02 -18.06
C VAL A 123 -5.29 -15.25 -17.46
N ILE A 124 -5.75 -15.75 -16.31
CA ILE A 124 -5.20 -16.99 -15.72
C ILE A 124 -5.36 -18.16 -16.67
N CYS A 125 -6.56 -18.33 -17.26
CA CYS A 125 -6.82 -19.42 -18.20
C CYS A 125 -5.90 -19.36 -19.42
N ALA A 126 -5.70 -18.17 -19.98
CA ALA A 126 -4.82 -17.98 -21.13
C ALA A 126 -3.34 -18.17 -20.78
N ALA A 127 -2.89 -17.60 -19.64
CA ALA A 127 -1.49 -17.65 -19.23
C ALA A 127 -1.02 -19.05 -18.79
N LEU A 128 -1.89 -19.82 -18.14
CA LEU A 128 -1.58 -21.16 -17.62
C LEU A 128 -2.13 -22.30 -18.51
N GLU A 129 -2.68 -21.96 -19.68
CA GLU A 129 -3.29 -22.92 -20.61
C GLU A 129 -4.27 -23.87 -19.90
N THR A 130 -5.27 -23.29 -19.24
CA THR A 130 -6.23 -24.01 -18.40
C THR A 130 -7.65 -23.49 -18.62
N SER A 131 -8.62 -24.07 -17.94
CA SER A 131 -10.01 -23.60 -17.93
C SER A 131 -10.48 -23.31 -16.50
N PRO A 132 -11.57 -22.51 -16.32
CA PRO A 132 -11.98 -22.00 -15.02
C PRO A 132 -12.22 -23.07 -13.96
N GLU A 133 -12.68 -24.26 -14.35
CA GLU A 133 -12.95 -25.39 -13.47
C GLU A 133 -11.70 -25.96 -12.79
N TYR A 134 -10.51 -25.73 -13.34
CA TYR A 134 -9.22 -26.13 -12.74
C TYR A 134 -8.59 -25.06 -11.87
N ILE A 135 -9.25 -23.91 -11.70
CA ILE A 135 -8.83 -22.84 -10.80
C ILE A 135 -9.59 -22.98 -9.50
N THR A 136 -8.91 -23.39 -8.45
CA THR A 136 -9.51 -23.73 -7.15
C THR A 136 -8.80 -23.02 -6.01
N GLY A 137 -9.39 -23.03 -4.80
CA GLY A 137 -8.75 -22.53 -3.59
C GLY A 137 -8.40 -21.04 -3.66
N ILE A 138 -9.26 -20.24 -4.31
CA ILE A 138 -9.06 -18.80 -4.40
C ILE A 138 -9.27 -18.18 -3.03
N THR A 139 -8.24 -17.49 -2.55
CA THR A 139 -8.25 -16.79 -1.26
C THR A 139 -7.63 -15.42 -1.45
N VAL A 140 -8.33 -14.39 -0.99
CA VAL A 140 -7.82 -13.01 -1.04
C VAL A 140 -6.61 -12.91 -0.11
N LEU A 141 -5.54 -12.32 -0.62
CA LEU A 141 -4.39 -11.97 0.20
C LEU A 141 -4.64 -10.60 0.85
N LYS A 142 -3.97 -10.36 1.98
CA LYS A 142 -4.05 -9.06 2.66
C LYS A 142 -3.88 -7.94 1.62
N LYS A 143 -4.79 -6.97 1.63
CA LYS A 143 -4.77 -5.83 0.71
C LYS A 143 -3.44 -5.09 0.83
N GLY A 144 -2.64 -5.08 -0.23
CA GLY A 144 -1.45 -4.24 -0.34
C GLY A 144 -1.81 -2.75 -0.48
N MET A 145 -0.84 -1.86 -0.34
CA MET A 145 -1.04 -0.42 -0.46
C MET A 145 -1.35 0.02 -1.90
N THR A 146 -0.89 -0.75 -2.89
CA THR A 146 -0.97 -0.41 -4.32
C THR A 146 -1.75 -1.43 -5.14
N ASN A 147 -1.81 -2.69 -4.75
CA ASN A 147 -2.32 -3.78 -5.55
C ASN A 147 -3.36 -4.62 -4.80
N ARG A 148 -4.27 -5.25 -5.54
CA ARG A 148 -5.16 -6.31 -5.06
C ARG A 148 -4.58 -7.65 -5.49
N SER A 149 -4.48 -8.60 -4.59
CA SER A 149 -3.90 -9.91 -4.89
C SER A 149 -4.72 -11.04 -4.30
N PHE A 150 -4.78 -12.14 -5.00
CA PHE A 150 -5.39 -13.36 -4.50
C PHE A 150 -4.53 -14.59 -4.82
N LEU A 151 -4.54 -15.53 -3.89
CA LEU A 151 -3.96 -16.85 -4.05
C LEU A 151 -4.95 -17.76 -4.80
N PHE A 152 -4.45 -18.64 -5.65
CA PHE A 152 -5.25 -19.69 -6.28
C PHE A 152 -4.39 -20.93 -6.58
N THR A 153 -5.04 -22.06 -6.75
CA THR A 153 -4.40 -23.33 -7.14
C THR A 153 -4.81 -23.68 -8.56
N CYS A 154 -3.81 -24.03 -9.39
CA CYS A 154 -4.01 -24.55 -10.73
C CYS A 154 -3.05 -25.69 -11.01
N LYS A 155 -3.55 -26.82 -11.55
CA LYS A 155 -2.73 -28.00 -11.87
C LYS A 155 -1.83 -28.46 -10.71
N GLY A 156 -2.32 -28.36 -9.47
CA GLY A 156 -1.61 -28.77 -8.26
C GLY A 156 -0.53 -27.79 -7.75
N LYS A 157 -0.32 -26.64 -8.42
CA LYS A 157 0.56 -25.58 -7.97
C LYS A 157 -0.25 -24.37 -7.50
N LYS A 158 0.30 -23.64 -6.55
CA LYS A 158 -0.26 -22.37 -6.04
C LYS A 158 0.37 -21.20 -6.73
N TYR A 159 -0.46 -20.20 -7.01
CA TYR A 159 -0.08 -18.96 -7.70
C TYR A 159 -0.72 -17.77 -7.00
N ILE A 160 -0.09 -16.61 -7.18
CA ILE A 160 -0.69 -15.31 -6.82
C ILE A 160 -1.05 -14.59 -8.12
N MET A 161 -2.31 -14.15 -8.22
CA MET A 161 -2.76 -13.18 -9.23
C MET A 161 -2.74 -11.80 -8.60
N ARG A 162 -2.00 -10.86 -9.22
CA ARG A 162 -2.00 -9.44 -8.86
C ARG A 162 -2.78 -8.64 -9.87
N ILE A 163 -3.69 -7.81 -9.38
CA ILE A 163 -4.48 -6.85 -10.13
C ILE A 163 -4.12 -5.47 -9.59
N PRO A 164 -3.71 -4.49 -10.42
CA PRO A 164 -3.48 -3.12 -9.99
C PRO A 164 -4.70 -2.52 -9.28
N GLY A 165 -4.44 -1.82 -8.17
CA GLY A 165 -5.47 -1.08 -7.46
C GLY A 165 -5.83 0.22 -8.16
N GLU A 166 -6.97 0.82 -7.79
CA GLU A 166 -7.40 2.12 -8.30
C GLU A 166 -6.36 3.21 -8.03
N GLY A 167 -6.13 4.08 -9.02
CA GLY A 167 -5.19 5.19 -8.93
C GLY A 167 -3.70 4.78 -8.96
N THR A 168 -3.38 3.50 -9.11
CA THR A 168 -1.97 3.05 -9.21
C THR A 168 -1.37 3.30 -10.59
N ASP A 169 -2.18 3.45 -11.63
CA ASP A 169 -1.72 3.72 -13.00
C ASP A 169 -1.00 5.08 -13.10
N GLN A 170 -1.29 6.02 -12.19
CA GLN A 170 -0.57 7.29 -12.09
C GLN A 170 0.77 7.15 -11.39
N LEU A 171 0.95 6.13 -10.54
CA LEU A 171 2.14 5.94 -9.72
C LEU A 171 3.14 4.99 -10.35
N ILE A 172 2.66 3.94 -11.05
CA ILE A 172 3.47 2.81 -11.52
C ILE A 172 3.41 2.70 -13.04
N ASN A 173 4.57 2.74 -13.66
CA ASN A 173 4.70 2.47 -15.09
C ASN A 173 4.82 0.96 -15.34
N ARG A 174 3.74 0.31 -15.75
CA ARG A 174 3.67 -1.14 -15.93
C ARG A 174 4.60 -1.69 -17.01
N ARG A 175 4.94 -0.90 -18.04
CA ARG A 175 5.93 -1.28 -19.05
C ARG A 175 7.34 -1.29 -18.47
N GLN A 176 7.66 -0.32 -17.61
CA GLN A 176 8.94 -0.28 -16.90
C GLN A 176 9.05 -1.46 -15.93
N GLU A 177 8.03 -1.75 -15.15
CA GLU A 177 7.98 -2.92 -14.27
C GLU A 177 8.21 -4.23 -15.05
N ALA A 178 7.51 -4.43 -16.16
CA ALA A 178 7.69 -5.62 -16.99
C ALA A 178 9.12 -5.73 -17.53
N SER A 179 9.76 -4.60 -17.91
CA SER A 179 11.15 -4.60 -18.36
C SER A 179 12.14 -4.98 -17.26
N VAL A 180 11.85 -4.61 -16.01
CA VAL A 180 12.65 -5.04 -14.86
C VAL A 180 12.55 -6.55 -14.66
N TYR A 181 11.34 -7.11 -14.62
CA TYR A 181 11.15 -8.56 -14.49
C TYR A 181 11.85 -9.33 -15.62
N HIS A 182 11.88 -8.77 -16.83
CA HIS A 182 12.66 -9.36 -17.94
C HIS A 182 14.17 -9.32 -17.67
N ALA A 183 14.69 -8.23 -17.11
CA ALA A 183 16.12 -8.08 -16.83
C ALA A 183 16.60 -9.00 -15.70
N ILE A 184 15.73 -9.33 -14.73
CA ILE A 184 16.05 -10.22 -13.61
C ILE A 184 15.61 -11.68 -13.82
N ALA A 185 14.98 -11.99 -14.97
CA ALA A 185 14.62 -13.36 -15.32
C ALA A 185 15.84 -14.28 -15.22
N ASP A 186 15.65 -15.51 -14.79
CA ASP A 186 16.69 -16.54 -14.64
C ASP A 186 17.87 -16.18 -13.70
N LYS A 187 17.81 -15.07 -12.99
CA LYS A 187 18.84 -14.65 -12.02
C LYS A 187 18.62 -15.20 -10.61
N ASN A 188 17.54 -15.93 -10.41
CA ASN A 188 17.19 -16.49 -9.12
C ASN A 188 17.04 -15.43 -7.99
N ILE A 189 16.60 -14.21 -8.35
CA ILE A 189 16.49 -13.07 -7.45
C ILE A 189 15.09 -12.95 -6.87
N CYS A 190 14.06 -13.05 -7.73
CA CYS A 190 12.66 -12.86 -7.38
C CYS A 190 11.88 -14.19 -7.35
N ASP A 191 10.58 -14.10 -7.11
CA ASP A 191 9.60 -15.14 -7.35
C ASP A 191 9.51 -15.50 -8.84
N ASP A 192 9.09 -16.73 -9.14
CA ASP A 192 8.98 -17.20 -10.53
C ASP A 192 7.72 -16.58 -11.18
N ILE A 193 7.93 -15.81 -12.25
CA ILE A 193 6.87 -15.12 -12.99
C ILE A 193 6.29 -16.04 -14.05
N ALA A 194 5.01 -16.39 -13.90
CA ALA A 194 4.25 -17.15 -14.91
C ALA A 194 3.65 -16.22 -15.98
N TYR A 195 3.31 -15.00 -15.64
CA TYR A 195 2.72 -14.02 -16.55
C TYR A 195 2.88 -12.59 -16.04
N ILE A 196 3.16 -11.65 -16.93
CA ILE A 196 3.09 -10.23 -16.67
C ILE A 196 2.61 -9.49 -17.92
N ASN A 197 1.65 -8.57 -17.74
CA ASN A 197 1.12 -7.76 -18.84
C ASN A 197 1.58 -6.31 -18.67
N PRO A 198 2.40 -5.77 -19.60
CA PRO A 198 2.91 -4.42 -19.51
C PRO A 198 1.85 -3.32 -19.73
N GLU A 199 0.67 -3.68 -20.30
CA GLU A 199 -0.36 -2.70 -20.62
C GLU A 199 -1.31 -2.46 -19.44
N ASN A 200 -1.68 -3.52 -18.70
CA ASN A 200 -2.64 -3.43 -17.60
C ASN A 200 -2.06 -3.82 -16.24
N GLY A 201 -0.80 -4.23 -16.18
CA GLY A 201 -0.11 -4.59 -14.94
C GLY A 201 -0.58 -5.88 -14.27
N TYR A 202 -1.40 -6.70 -14.93
CA TYR A 202 -1.76 -8.02 -14.41
C TYR A 202 -0.52 -8.90 -14.34
N LYS A 203 -0.32 -9.56 -13.19
CA LYS A 203 0.85 -10.41 -12.95
C LYS A 203 0.44 -11.71 -12.26
N ILE A 204 1.00 -12.82 -12.71
CA ILE A 204 0.84 -14.13 -12.07
C ILE A 204 2.23 -14.64 -11.69
N THR A 205 2.41 -14.94 -10.40
CA THR A 205 3.66 -15.49 -9.85
C THR A 205 3.40 -16.81 -9.16
N GLU A 206 4.40 -17.70 -9.11
CA GLU A 206 4.32 -18.91 -8.28
C GLU A 206 4.33 -18.51 -6.81
N PHE A 207 3.45 -19.10 -6.01
CA PHE A 207 3.41 -18.88 -4.57
C PHE A 207 4.56 -19.61 -3.87
N LEU A 208 5.34 -18.88 -3.10
CA LEU A 208 6.47 -19.43 -2.34
C LEU A 208 5.97 -20.03 -1.02
N GLU A 209 5.67 -21.34 -1.05
CA GLU A 209 5.14 -22.04 0.14
C GLU A 209 6.14 -22.03 1.28
N GLY A 210 5.64 -21.77 2.49
CA GLY A 210 6.45 -21.72 3.71
C GLY A 210 7.41 -20.54 3.78
N ALA A 211 7.30 -19.58 2.86
CA ALA A 211 8.08 -18.35 2.93
C ALA A 211 7.69 -17.52 4.15
N ARG A 212 8.70 -16.90 4.77
CA ARG A 212 8.52 -15.86 5.78
C ARG A 212 9.19 -14.56 5.34
N VAL A 213 8.69 -13.45 5.79
CA VAL A 213 9.32 -12.13 5.59
C VAL A 213 10.53 -11.95 6.52
N CYS A 214 11.37 -10.97 6.20
CA CYS A 214 12.46 -10.54 7.08
C CYS A 214 11.89 -9.94 8.38
N ASP A 215 12.44 -10.35 9.52
CA ASP A 215 12.24 -9.64 10.79
C ASP A 215 13.28 -8.52 10.91
N PRO A 216 12.91 -7.23 10.77
CA PRO A 216 13.86 -6.14 10.86
C PRO A 216 14.45 -5.94 12.27
N THR A 217 13.94 -6.65 13.29
CA THR A 217 14.50 -6.64 14.65
C THR A 217 15.52 -7.75 14.87
N ASP A 218 15.54 -8.78 14.02
CA ASP A 218 16.54 -9.84 14.03
C ASP A 218 17.75 -9.45 13.17
N TYR A 219 18.88 -9.21 13.80
CA TYR A 219 20.10 -8.80 13.13
C TYR A 219 20.67 -9.85 12.17
N GLU A 220 20.44 -11.14 12.40
CA GLU A 220 20.87 -12.20 11.48
C GLU A 220 20.03 -12.21 10.19
N ASP A 221 18.73 -11.95 10.28
CA ASP A 221 17.90 -11.74 9.11
C ASP A 221 18.37 -10.51 8.31
N VAL A 222 18.61 -9.40 9.01
CA VAL A 222 19.09 -8.16 8.40
C VAL A 222 20.42 -8.37 7.66
N LYS A 223 21.38 -9.06 8.27
CA LYS A 223 22.65 -9.39 7.60
C LYS A 223 22.46 -10.21 6.33
N LYS A 224 21.58 -11.19 6.38
CA LYS A 224 21.27 -12.04 5.21
C LYS A 224 20.62 -11.21 4.10
N CYS A 225 19.67 -10.33 4.44
CA CYS A 225 19.04 -9.41 3.49
C CYS A 225 20.08 -8.47 2.85
N MET A 226 20.97 -7.89 3.64
CA MET A 226 22.02 -7.01 3.13
C MET A 226 23.06 -7.75 2.27
N SER A 227 23.40 -8.99 2.62
CA SER A 227 24.21 -9.84 1.75
C SER A 227 23.53 -10.12 0.42
N ARG A 228 22.24 -10.48 0.46
CA ARG A 228 21.45 -10.71 -0.76
C ARG A 228 21.35 -9.48 -1.64
N LEU A 229 21.12 -8.33 -1.03
CA LEU A 229 21.04 -7.04 -1.73
C LEU A 229 22.38 -6.69 -2.39
N ARG A 230 23.49 -6.88 -1.69
CA ARG A 230 24.85 -6.68 -2.23
C ARG A 230 25.12 -7.61 -3.42
N ASP A 231 24.73 -8.90 -3.31
CA ASP A 231 24.90 -9.87 -4.42
C ASP A 231 24.09 -9.42 -5.65
N PHE A 232 22.88 -8.93 -5.45
CA PHE A 232 22.07 -8.35 -6.53
C PHE A 232 22.75 -7.14 -7.15
N HIS A 233 23.20 -6.17 -6.36
CA HIS A 233 23.88 -4.97 -6.86
C HIS A 233 25.18 -5.31 -7.59
N ALA A 234 25.91 -6.35 -7.16
CA ALA A 234 27.12 -6.82 -7.83
C ALA A 234 26.88 -7.36 -9.25
N MET A 235 25.65 -7.75 -9.58
CA MET A 235 25.30 -8.16 -10.94
C MET A 235 25.29 -7.00 -11.94
N LYS A 236 25.23 -5.74 -11.46
CA LYS A 236 25.23 -4.50 -12.27
C LYS A 236 24.23 -4.54 -13.43
N LEU A 237 23.03 -5.10 -13.18
CA LEU A 237 21.99 -5.18 -14.18
C LEU A 237 21.55 -3.77 -14.61
N LYS A 238 21.02 -3.67 -15.83
CA LYS A 238 20.60 -2.38 -16.41
C LYS A 238 19.24 -2.49 -17.08
N VAL A 239 18.47 -1.41 -16.96
CA VAL A 239 17.20 -1.17 -17.67
C VAL A 239 17.24 0.20 -18.34
N ALA A 240 16.29 0.49 -19.22
CA ALA A 240 16.29 1.73 -20.00
C ALA A 240 15.78 2.97 -19.24
N HIS A 241 15.19 2.79 -18.06
CA HIS A 241 14.60 3.88 -17.27
C HIS A 241 15.32 4.09 -15.95
N GLU A 242 15.25 5.31 -15.45
CA GLU A 242 15.80 5.70 -14.17
C GLU A 242 14.68 5.95 -13.14
N PHE A 243 15.00 5.78 -11.87
CA PHE A 243 14.18 6.26 -10.78
C PHE A 243 14.81 7.54 -10.22
N ASP A 244 14.30 8.69 -10.65
CA ASP A 244 14.78 10.00 -10.16
C ASP A 244 14.05 10.36 -8.85
N ILE A 245 14.75 10.26 -7.72
CA ILE A 245 14.19 10.53 -6.38
C ILE A 245 13.63 11.96 -6.30
N PHE A 246 14.37 12.94 -6.82
CA PHE A 246 13.97 14.36 -6.74
C PHE A 246 12.83 14.68 -7.71
N GLY A 247 12.92 14.20 -8.94
CA GLY A 247 11.81 14.30 -9.90
C GLY A 247 10.55 13.61 -9.42
N GLN A 248 10.69 12.47 -8.72
CA GLN A 248 9.55 11.76 -8.15
C GLN A 248 8.91 12.51 -6.96
N MET A 249 9.70 13.23 -6.14
CA MET A 249 9.15 14.13 -5.11
C MET A 249 8.29 15.23 -5.73
N GLU A 250 8.78 15.90 -6.78
CA GLU A 250 8.03 16.93 -7.50
C GLU A 250 6.76 16.35 -8.14
N PHE A 251 6.89 15.17 -8.74
CA PHE A 251 5.73 14.49 -9.33
C PHE A 251 4.64 14.20 -8.28
N TYR A 252 4.99 13.68 -7.11
CA TYR A 252 4.00 13.42 -6.05
C TYR A 252 3.34 14.71 -5.56
N GLU A 253 4.06 15.84 -5.50
CA GLU A 253 3.45 17.13 -5.19
C GLU A 253 2.40 17.57 -6.23
N THR A 254 2.63 17.29 -7.51
CA THR A 254 1.63 17.58 -8.55
C THR A 254 0.32 16.80 -8.34
N LEU A 255 0.42 15.61 -7.74
CA LEU A 255 -0.74 14.78 -7.44
C LEU A 255 -1.55 15.24 -6.22
N TRP A 256 -1.06 16.24 -5.46
CA TRP A 256 -1.81 16.81 -4.34
C TRP A 256 -2.93 17.76 -4.80
N ASP A 257 -2.99 18.09 -6.08
CA ASP A 257 -4.01 18.94 -6.70
C ASP A 257 -4.20 20.29 -5.97
N GLY A 258 -3.08 20.93 -5.63
CA GLY A 258 -3.07 22.21 -4.93
C GLY A 258 -3.38 22.14 -3.43
N THR A 259 -3.62 20.96 -2.86
CA THR A 259 -3.79 20.78 -1.42
C THR A 259 -2.45 21.03 -0.72
N PRO A 260 -2.36 21.92 0.28
CA PRO A 260 -1.10 22.12 0.99
C PRO A 260 -0.74 20.92 1.87
N SER A 261 0.56 20.71 2.08
CA SER A 261 1.02 19.69 3.03
C SER A 261 0.48 19.95 4.45
N VAL A 262 0.20 18.89 5.21
CA VAL A 262 -0.17 18.98 6.64
C VAL A 262 0.97 19.50 7.50
N TYR A 263 2.21 19.41 7.02
CA TYR A 263 3.40 19.86 7.75
C TYR A 263 3.66 21.34 7.51
N LYS A 264 3.49 22.16 8.55
CA LYS A 264 3.59 23.64 8.45
C LYS A 264 4.96 24.12 7.96
N ASP A 265 6.01 23.34 8.15
CA ASP A 265 7.38 23.67 7.76
C ASP A 265 7.86 22.88 6.53
N TYR A 266 6.90 22.40 5.71
CA TYR A 266 7.17 21.58 4.53
C TYR A 266 8.15 22.25 3.56
N GLU A 267 7.91 23.50 3.16
CA GLU A 267 8.75 24.22 2.22
C GLU A 267 10.20 24.34 2.71
N LYS A 268 10.38 24.59 4.00
CA LYS A 268 11.70 24.64 4.61
C LYS A 268 12.37 23.26 4.61
N THR A 269 11.63 22.21 4.93
CA THR A 269 12.14 20.84 4.94
C THR A 269 12.52 20.40 3.53
N LYS A 270 11.68 20.70 2.54
CA LYS A 270 11.96 20.48 1.13
C LYS A 270 13.26 21.19 0.72
N ALA A 271 13.36 22.50 0.95
CA ALA A 271 14.56 23.27 0.62
C ALA A 271 15.83 22.68 1.26
N ASN A 272 15.74 22.24 2.52
CA ASN A 272 16.84 21.57 3.21
C ASN A 272 17.25 20.26 2.50
N VAL A 273 16.30 19.40 2.16
CA VAL A 273 16.58 18.14 1.45
C VAL A 273 17.17 18.42 0.06
N TRP A 274 16.62 19.38 -0.68
CA TRP A 274 17.14 19.78 -1.99
C TRP A 274 18.56 20.35 -1.93
N SER A 275 18.93 21.03 -0.84
CA SER A 275 20.29 21.52 -0.65
C SER A 275 21.34 20.41 -0.54
N LEU A 276 20.93 19.17 -0.30
CA LEU A 276 21.78 17.98 -0.22
C LEU A 276 22.12 17.40 -1.60
N LYS A 277 21.31 17.71 -2.64
CA LYS A 277 21.46 17.16 -3.98
C LYS A 277 22.86 17.32 -4.58
N PRO A 278 23.54 18.47 -4.50
CA PRO A 278 24.88 18.62 -5.05
C PRO A 278 25.91 17.65 -4.44
N TYR A 279 25.78 17.33 -3.16
CA TYR A 279 26.65 16.33 -2.52
C TYR A 279 26.35 14.92 -3.02
N ILE A 280 25.06 14.54 -3.11
CA ILE A 280 24.63 13.26 -3.68
C ILE A 280 25.23 13.12 -5.09
N ASP A 281 25.04 14.12 -5.95
CA ASP A 281 25.48 14.07 -7.34
C ASP A 281 27.02 13.94 -7.46
N ALA A 282 27.78 14.57 -6.55
CA ALA A 282 29.24 14.50 -6.51
C ALA A 282 29.77 13.15 -6.00
N HIS A 283 29.01 12.42 -5.19
CA HIS A 283 29.42 11.15 -4.57
C HIS A 283 28.59 9.95 -5.03
N ALA A 284 27.73 10.13 -6.03
CA ALA A 284 26.89 9.06 -6.56
C ALA A 284 27.77 7.92 -7.11
N SER A 285 27.36 6.70 -6.81
CA SER A 285 27.91 5.50 -7.42
C SER A 285 27.41 5.33 -8.86
N GLU A 286 28.01 4.41 -9.62
CA GLU A 286 27.47 4.02 -10.92
C GLU A 286 26.00 3.61 -10.75
N LYS A 287 25.11 4.21 -11.54
CA LYS A 287 23.70 3.79 -11.56
C LYS A 287 23.58 2.39 -12.13
N ILE A 288 22.91 1.53 -11.39
CA ILE A 288 22.58 0.15 -11.75
C ILE A 288 21.09 -0.06 -11.53
N LEU A 289 20.55 -1.20 -11.96
CA LEU A 289 19.21 -1.58 -11.56
C LEU A 289 19.15 -1.70 -10.04
N THR A 290 18.30 -0.92 -9.44
CA THR A 290 18.08 -0.78 -8.00
C THR A 290 16.61 -1.07 -7.71
N HIS A 291 16.31 -1.72 -6.61
CA HIS A 291 14.95 -2.17 -6.30
C HIS A 291 14.03 -1.00 -5.93
N ILE A 292 14.56 0.02 -5.28
CA ILE A 292 13.89 1.22 -4.75
C ILE A 292 12.96 0.92 -3.56
N ASP A 293 12.26 -0.19 -3.56
CA ASP A 293 11.39 -0.63 -2.46
C ASP A 293 11.96 -1.87 -1.74
N ALA A 294 13.28 -1.86 -1.47
CA ALA A 294 13.99 -2.94 -0.77
C ALA A 294 13.68 -2.93 0.73
N VAL A 295 12.41 -3.12 1.09
CA VAL A 295 11.90 -3.11 2.47
C VAL A 295 11.84 -4.53 3.04
N PRO A 296 11.85 -4.72 4.38
CA PRO A 296 11.83 -6.06 5.01
C PRO A 296 10.72 -6.98 4.49
N ASP A 297 9.52 -6.46 4.25
CA ASP A 297 8.38 -7.23 3.78
C ASP A 297 8.59 -7.82 2.37
N ASN A 298 9.51 -7.26 1.59
CA ASN A 298 9.82 -7.71 0.24
C ASN A 298 10.96 -8.74 0.20
N PHE A 299 11.62 -9.04 1.34
CA PHE A 299 12.59 -10.12 1.44
C PHE A 299 11.93 -11.38 1.98
N LEU A 300 11.76 -12.39 1.13
CA LEU A 300 11.16 -13.68 1.49
C LEU A 300 12.22 -14.74 1.70
N PHE A 301 12.25 -15.31 2.90
CA PHE A 301 13.08 -16.45 3.27
C PHE A 301 12.35 -17.74 2.93
N VAL A 302 12.90 -18.54 2.04
CA VAL A 302 12.28 -19.77 1.50
C VAL A 302 13.21 -20.94 1.71
N GLN A 303 12.67 -22.10 2.07
CA GLN A 303 13.42 -23.35 2.11
C GLN A 303 13.31 -24.07 0.77
N ARG A 304 14.40 -24.15 0.02
CA ARG A 304 14.47 -24.92 -1.24
C ARG A 304 15.62 -25.94 -1.16
N ASN A 305 15.32 -27.20 -1.41
CA ASN A 305 16.32 -28.30 -1.41
C ASN A 305 17.17 -28.37 -0.12
N GLY A 306 16.55 -28.08 1.04
CA GLY A 306 17.23 -28.09 2.34
C GLY A 306 18.17 -26.89 2.58
N LYS A 307 18.12 -25.87 1.74
CA LYS A 307 18.84 -24.60 1.90
C LYS A 307 17.87 -23.45 2.03
N GLU A 308 18.21 -22.49 2.91
CA GLU A 308 17.50 -21.21 2.98
C GLU A 308 17.97 -20.32 1.84
N GLU A 309 17.02 -19.82 1.04
CA GLU A 309 17.22 -18.88 -0.03
C GLU A 309 16.43 -17.62 0.28
N ILE A 310 16.90 -16.45 -0.20
CA ILE A 310 16.18 -15.18 -0.07
C ILE A 310 15.75 -14.73 -1.45
N ARG A 311 14.45 -14.45 -1.58
CA ARG A 311 13.83 -13.87 -2.76
C ARG A 311 13.44 -12.43 -2.46
N LEU A 312 13.72 -11.53 -3.39
CA LEU A 312 13.33 -10.12 -3.31
C LEU A 312 12.18 -9.91 -4.30
N ILE A 313 11.02 -9.55 -3.78
CA ILE A 313 9.77 -9.43 -4.55
C ILE A 313 9.34 -7.97 -4.68
N ASP A 314 8.36 -7.72 -5.53
CA ASP A 314 7.68 -6.42 -5.73
C ASP A 314 8.55 -5.31 -6.32
N TRP A 315 8.94 -5.52 -7.58
CA TRP A 315 9.85 -4.66 -8.35
C TRP A 315 9.16 -3.49 -9.08
N GLU A 316 7.99 -3.06 -8.63
CA GLU A 316 7.17 -2.08 -9.37
C GLU A 316 7.75 -0.66 -9.40
N TYR A 317 8.65 -0.31 -8.47
CA TYR A 317 9.38 0.96 -8.44
C TYR A 317 10.81 0.87 -8.96
N ALA A 318 11.29 -0.33 -9.27
CA ALA A 318 12.68 -0.54 -9.63
C ALA A 318 13.09 0.23 -10.89
N GLY A 319 14.32 0.74 -10.89
CA GLY A 319 14.89 1.51 -11.99
C GLY A 319 16.38 1.75 -11.80
N MET A 320 17.02 2.43 -12.75
CA MET A 320 18.43 2.77 -12.65
C MET A 320 18.63 3.84 -11.58
N GLN A 321 19.42 3.53 -10.54
CA GLN A 321 19.74 4.44 -9.45
C GLN A 321 21.07 4.04 -8.79
N ASP A 322 21.58 4.89 -7.88
CA ASP A 322 22.66 4.54 -6.95
C ASP A 322 22.18 3.39 -6.02
N PRO A 323 22.90 2.26 -5.96
CA PRO A 323 22.47 1.10 -5.18
C PRO A 323 22.30 1.39 -3.68
N HIS A 324 22.92 2.43 -3.15
CA HIS A 324 22.82 2.78 -1.74
C HIS A 324 21.44 3.36 -1.36
N VAL A 325 20.60 3.68 -2.33
CA VAL A 325 19.19 4.04 -2.11
C VAL A 325 18.43 2.88 -1.48
N ASP A 326 18.68 1.64 -1.88
CA ASP A 326 18.02 0.46 -1.30
C ASP A 326 18.35 0.29 0.20
N ILE A 327 19.55 0.67 0.62
CA ILE A 327 19.93 0.71 2.05
C ILE A 327 19.10 1.75 2.80
N ALA A 328 18.95 2.95 2.23
CA ALA A 328 18.13 4.00 2.81
C ALA A 328 16.66 3.60 2.94
N MET A 329 16.12 2.94 1.92
CA MET A 329 14.73 2.47 1.90
C MET A 329 14.48 1.42 2.99
N PHE A 330 15.37 0.45 3.16
CA PHE A 330 15.28 -0.51 4.25
C PHE A 330 15.24 0.18 5.62
N CYS A 331 16.09 1.22 5.82
CA CYS A 331 16.16 1.97 7.08
C CYS A 331 14.86 2.68 7.41
N ILE A 332 14.30 3.45 6.46
CA ILE A 332 13.13 4.28 6.71
C ILE A 332 11.85 3.46 6.90
N TYR A 333 11.72 2.34 6.21
CA TYR A 333 10.59 1.44 6.36
C TYR A 333 10.64 0.70 7.71
N SER A 334 11.84 0.24 8.12
CA SER A 334 12.06 -0.41 9.41
C SER A 334 11.98 0.54 10.61
N LEU A 335 11.81 1.83 10.36
CA LEU A 335 11.78 2.89 11.38
C LEU A 335 13.04 2.92 12.27
N TYR A 336 14.22 2.63 11.69
CA TYR A 336 15.48 2.52 12.38
C TYR A 336 15.95 3.86 12.94
N ASN A 337 16.49 3.83 14.17
CA ASN A 337 17.26 4.93 14.71
C ASN A 337 18.70 4.94 14.14
N LYS A 338 19.47 6.01 14.39
CA LYS A 338 20.82 6.16 13.84
C LYS A 338 21.73 4.96 14.12
N ARG A 339 21.70 4.38 15.32
CA ARG A 339 22.53 3.23 15.67
C ARG A 339 22.17 2.00 14.84
N GLN A 340 20.87 1.75 14.63
CA GLN A 340 20.41 0.64 13.80
C GLN A 340 20.77 0.86 12.32
N VAL A 341 20.70 2.10 11.84
CA VAL A 341 21.17 2.48 10.50
C VAL A 341 22.66 2.21 10.35
N ASP A 342 23.49 2.61 11.30
CA ASP A 342 24.94 2.34 11.27
C ASP A 342 25.23 0.84 11.25
N HIS A 343 24.48 0.03 11.99
CA HIS A 343 24.59 -1.43 11.97
C HIS A 343 24.16 -2.02 10.61
N LEU A 344 23.11 -1.49 9.98
CA LEU A 344 22.67 -1.92 8.65
C LEU A 344 23.74 -1.60 7.59
N ILE A 345 24.31 -0.39 7.63
CA ILE A 345 25.41 0.00 6.74
C ILE A 345 26.59 -0.97 6.92
N ALA A 346 26.98 -1.27 8.16
CA ALA A 346 28.04 -2.23 8.43
C ALA A 346 27.71 -3.66 7.94
N ALA A 347 26.44 -4.07 7.96
CA ALA A 347 26.00 -5.37 7.42
C ALA A 347 26.11 -5.41 5.89
N TYR A 348 25.83 -4.29 5.22
CA TYR A 348 25.99 -4.21 3.77
C TYR A 348 27.45 -4.11 3.33
N PHE A 349 28.30 -3.33 4.01
CA PHE A 349 29.73 -3.14 3.73
C PHE A 349 30.59 -4.03 4.64
N ALA A 350 30.72 -5.32 4.29
CA ALA A 350 31.44 -6.28 5.12
C ALA A 350 32.91 -5.90 5.40
N ASP A 351 33.54 -5.21 4.45
CA ASP A 351 34.96 -4.77 4.52
C ASP A 351 35.11 -3.35 5.04
N GLY A 352 34.02 -2.73 5.55
CA GLY A 352 33.98 -1.37 6.04
C GLY A 352 33.37 -0.39 5.03
N CYS A 353 32.88 0.72 5.52
CA CYS A 353 32.31 1.82 4.74
C CYS A 353 33.07 3.11 5.04
N ASP A 354 33.54 3.79 3.99
CA ASP A 354 34.19 5.10 4.15
C ASP A 354 33.15 6.16 4.58
N ASP A 355 33.67 7.26 5.15
CA ASP A 355 32.84 8.32 5.70
C ASP A 355 32.00 9.02 4.62
N ALA A 356 32.55 9.25 3.42
CA ALA A 356 31.82 9.91 2.35
C ALA A 356 30.62 9.06 1.88
N THR A 357 30.83 7.75 1.71
CA THR A 357 29.75 6.80 1.38
C THR A 357 28.72 6.71 2.50
N ARG A 358 29.14 6.66 3.76
CA ARG A 358 28.22 6.62 4.90
C ARG A 358 27.36 7.88 4.97
N ILE A 359 27.96 9.04 4.82
CA ILE A 359 27.27 10.33 4.79
C ILE A 359 26.30 10.38 3.61
N LYS A 360 26.71 9.92 2.43
CA LYS A 360 25.83 9.80 1.26
C LYS A 360 24.58 8.96 1.56
N ILE A 361 24.72 7.85 2.27
CA ILE A 361 23.56 7.04 2.67
C ILE A 361 22.62 7.81 3.60
N TYR A 362 23.16 8.57 4.55
CA TYR A 362 22.34 9.45 5.39
C TYR A 362 21.58 10.51 4.57
N PHE A 363 22.20 11.04 3.51
CA PHE A 363 21.50 11.90 2.56
C PHE A 363 20.34 11.19 1.89
N TYR A 364 20.55 9.95 1.41
CA TYR A 364 19.47 9.17 0.82
C TYR A 364 18.35 8.88 1.81
N ILE A 365 18.67 8.65 3.09
CA ILE A 365 17.63 8.49 4.13
C ILE A 365 16.79 9.76 4.26
N ALA A 366 17.41 10.94 4.24
CA ALA A 366 16.66 12.20 4.27
C ALA A 366 15.79 12.39 3.02
N ALA A 367 16.35 12.13 1.84
CA ALA A 367 15.66 12.28 0.57
C ALA A 367 14.49 11.27 0.43
N CYS A 368 14.74 10.00 0.71
CA CYS A 368 13.71 8.96 0.65
C CYS A 368 12.63 9.17 1.71
N GLY A 369 12.99 9.68 2.91
CA GLY A 369 12.01 10.06 3.92
C GLY A 369 11.04 11.13 3.42
N LEU A 370 11.54 12.18 2.75
CA LEU A 370 10.66 13.18 2.14
C LEU A 370 9.84 12.62 0.98
N LEU A 371 10.46 11.81 0.12
CA LEU A 371 9.78 11.16 -1.00
C LEU A 371 8.55 10.37 -0.55
N TRP A 372 8.72 9.49 0.45
CA TRP A 372 7.63 8.67 0.96
C TRP A 372 6.64 9.47 1.81
N SER A 373 7.07 10.54 2.46
CA SER A 373 6.14 11.50 3.07
C SER A 373 5.23 12.14 2.02
N ASN A 374 5.78 12.54 0.86
CA ASN A 374 5.00 13.11 -0.24
C ASN A 374 4.01 12.10 -0.83
N TRP A 375 4.42 10.84 -0.95
CA TRP A 375 3.53 9.74 -1.35
C TRP A 375 2.39 9.53 -0.36
N CYS A 376 2.66 9.58 0.96
CA CYS A 376 1.63 9.47 1.98
C CYS A 376 0.63 10.64 1.91
N GLU A 377 1.09 11.87 1.64
CA GLU A 377 0.23 13.03 1.43
C GLU A 377 -0.73 12.82 0.24
N TYR A 378 -0.20 12.31 -0.89
CA TYR A 378 -1.04 11.95 -2.03
C TYR A 378 -2.10 10.91 -1.66
N LYS A 379 -1.70 9.82 -1.00
CA LYS A 379 -2.65 8.77 -0.59
C LYS A 379 -3.68 9.27 0.41
N ARG A 380 -3.32 10.21 1.30
CA ARG A 380 -4.26 10.87 2.21
C ARG A 380 -5.34 11.63 1.45
N ASN A 381 -5.00 12.33 0.37
CA ASN A 381 -5.97 13.00 -0.48
C ASN A 381 -6.97 12.03 -1.16
N LEU A 382 -6.60 10.76 -1.25
CA LEU A 382 -7.46 9.65 -1.69
C LEU A 382 -8.19 8.94 -0.53
N GLY A 383 -8.16 9.51 0.68
CA GLY A 383 -8.83 8.95 1.87
C GLY A 383 -8.07 7.82 2.58
N VAL A 384 -6.79 7.61 2.26
CA VAL A 384 -5.96 6.58 2.92
C VAL A 384 -4.98 7.24 3.89
N GLU A 385 -5.18 7.05 5.18
CA GLU A 385 -4.30 7.59 6.22
C GLU A 385 -3.28 6.56 6.71
N PHE A 386 -2.02 6.99 6.84
CA PHE A 386 -0.91 6.16 7.34
C PHE A 386 -0.48 6.52 8.75
N GLY A 387 -1.14 7.46 9.41
CA GLY A 387 -0.93 7.83 10.80
C GLY A 387 0.55 8.09 11.15
N GLU A 388 1.06 7.32 12.13
CA GLU A 388 2.44 7.47 12.60
C GLU A 388 3.49 7.22 11.51
N TYR A 389 3.22 6.34 10.55
CA TYR A 389 4.15 6.04 9.46
C TYR A 389 4.47 7.30 8.64
N SER A 390 3.46 8.04 8.18
CA SER A 390 3.67 9.30 7.43
C SER A 390 4.51 10.31 8.22
N LEU A 391 4.20 10.49 9.51
CA LEU A 391 4.96 11.38 10.39
C LEU A 391 6.42 10.93 10.56
N ARG A 392 6.68 9.63 10.65
CA ARG A 392 8.04 9.09 10.75
C ARG A 392 8.84 9.34 9.48
N GLN A 393 8.23 9.16 8.31
CA GLN A 393 8.89 9.47 7.04
C GLN A 393 9.30 10.95 6.96
N TYR A 394 8.40 11.85 7.32
CA TYR A 394 8.71 13.28 7.37
C TYR A 394 9.81 13.63 8.39
N ARG A 395 9.85 12.94 9.53
CA ARG A 395 10.92 13.10 10.52
C ARG A 395 12.27 12.65 9.99
N TYR A 396 12.36 11.56 9.22
CA TYR A 396 13.62 11.17 8.58
C TYR A 396 14.20 12.28 7.72
N ALA A 397 13.39 12.97 6.93
CA ALA A 397 13.85 14.11 6.14
C ALA A 397 14.52 15.20 7.00
N LYS A 398 13.96 15.51 8.15
CA LYS A 398 14.45 16.55 9.06
C LYS A 398 15.65 16.13 9.89
N ASP A 399 15.58 14.94 10.48
CA ASP A 399 16.58 14.47 11.42
C ASP A 399 17.86 14.08 10.70
N TYR A 400 17.76 13.41 9.55
CA TYR A 400 18.94 13.05 8.77
C TYR A 400 19.56 14.24 8.05
N TYR A 401 18.79 15.26 7.68
CA TYR A 401 19.37 16.53 7.26
C TYR A 401 20.31 17.09 8.33
N ARG A 402 19.90 17.12 9.61
CA ARG A 402 20.72 17.61 10.72
C ARG A 402 21.95 16.73 10.95
N ILE A 403 21.75 15.40 10.99
CA ILE A 403 22.85 14.43 11.15
C ILE A 403 23.92 14.67 10.09
N VAL A 404 23.52 14.84 8.83
CA VAL A 404 24.44 15.10 7.74
C VAL A 404 25.22 16.39 7.95
N GLN A 405 24.54 17.48 8.31
CA GLN A 405 25.23 18.75 8.58
C GLN A 405 26.29 18.61 9.68
N ASP A 406 25.99 17.82 10.72
CA ASP A 406 26.93 17.56 11.81
C ASP A 406 28.09 16.66 11.37
N GLU A 407 27.85 15.64 10.53
CA GLU A 407 28.91 14.77 10.01
C GLU A 407 29.85 15.52 9.02
N LEU A 408 29.29 16.37 8.16
CA LEU A 408 30.09 17.21 7.25
C LEU A 408 31.02 18.17 8.02
N LYS A 409 30.52 18.82 9.07
CA LYS A 409 31.37 19.69 9.94
C LYS A 409 32.51 18.90 10.56
N LYS A 410 32.27 17.68 11.04
CA LYS A 410 33.34 16.83 11.61
C LYS A 410 34.40 16.48 10.58
N LEU A 411 34.03 16.23 9.32
CA LEU A 411 35.00 15.99 8.24
C LEU A 411 35.86 17.24 7.96
N GLU A 412 35.24 18.41 7.91
CA GLU A 412 35.97 19.68 7.71
C GLU A 412 36.94 19.95 8.85
N GLU A 413 36.52 19.79 10.11
CA GLU A 413 37.38 19.98 11.31
C GLU A 413 38.47 18.93 11.43
N GLY A 414 38.21 17.67 11.02
CA GLY A 414 39.21 16.58 10.97
C GLY A 414 40.27 16.82 9.91
N GLY A 415 39.89 17.23 8.70
CA GLY A 415 40.81 17.55 7.60
C GLY A 415 41.72 18.75 7.86
N VAL A 416 41.28 19.68 8.69
CA VAL A 416 42.12 20.82 9.13
C VAL A 416 43.22 20.38 10.12
N ARG A 417 42.97 19.33 10.91
CA ARG A 417 43.95 18.80 11.89
C ARG A 417 45.04 17.91 11.27
N GLU A 418 44.79 17.29 10.15
CA GLU A 418 45.77 16.47 9.43
C GLU A 418 46.73 17.33 8.55
N ASN A 419 46.36 18.58 8.25
CA ASN A 419 47.13 19.51 7.44
C ASN A 419 47.80 20.63 8.25
N ALA A 420 47.72 20.59 9.57
CA ALA A 420 48.39 21.51 10.51
C ALA A 420 49.49 20.80 11.33
#